data_ce40a4cccaa3ca68dcd5514a439a78ce
#
_entry.id   ce40a4cccaa3ca68dcd5514a439a78ce
#
_cell.length_a   1.000
_cell.length_b   1.000
_cell.length_c   1.000
_cell.angle_alpha   90.00
_cell.angle_beta   90.00
_cell.angle_gamma   90.00
#
_symmetry.space_group_name_H-M   'P 1'
#
loop_
_entity.id
_entity.type
_entity.pdbx_description
1 polymer ?
#
loop_
_entity_poly.entity_id
_entity_poly.type
_entity_poly.pdbx_seq_one_letter_code
_entity_poly.pdbx_strand_id
1 'polypeptide(L)'
;HAAYYSYMLNGLMTQLVRIAPGNKIEEAHMRNRALIARWCYEKGKKNSVAKLYTDNGKTYLRINDYEALRRLFAQLLAEIQRVKSEGDLEAARLLVETYGVNVDEKLHKEVLDRYARLDLAPYKGFLNPKLTPVTDDRGDVKDILVDYSEDYDQQMMRYGKEYGAL
;
A
#
# COMPACT_ATOMS: atom_id res chain seq x y z
N HIS A 1 -13.23 -2.61 -6.97
CA HIS A 1 -13.47 -1.97 -5.66
C HIS A 1 -12.37 -2.35 -4.65
N ALA A 2 -11.96 -3.62 -4.58
CA ALA A 2 -10.95 -4.09 -3.63
C ALA A 2 -9.62 -3.32 -3.73
N ALA A 3 -9.13 -3.04 -4.94
CA ALA A 3 -7.90 -2.27 -5.14
C ALA A 3 -8.01 -0.84 -4.60
N TYR A 4 -9.12 -0.15 -4.83
CA TYR A 4 -9.37 1.19 -4.27
C TYR A 4 -9.41 1.16 -2.75
N TYR A 5 -10.12 0.20 -2.17
CA TYR A 5 -10.19 0.04 -0.72
C TYR A 5 -8.80 -0.19 -0.12
N SER A 6 -8.05 -1.15 -0.65
CA SER A 6 -6.70 -1.48 -0.16
C SER A 6 -5.74 -0.29 -0.28
N TYR A 7 -5.82 0.46 -1.38
CA TYR A 7 -4.98 1.65 -1.57
C TYR A 7 -5.31 2.74 -0.54
N MET A 8 -6.59 3.05 -0.36
CA MET A 8 -7.05 4.04 0.62
C MET A 8 -6.70 3.62 2.04
N LEU A 9 -6.94 2.36 2.40
CA LEU A 9 -6.61 1.82 3.71
C LEU A 9 -5.10 1.90 3.99
N ASN A 10 -4.29 1.53 3.00
CA ASN A 10 -2.83 1.61 3.13
C ASN A 10 -2.35 3.05 3.31
N GLY A 11 -2.80 3.96 2.46
CA GLY A 11 -2.39 5.37 2.51
C GLY A 11 -2.84 6.11 3.77
N LEU A 12 -4.01 5.75 4.32
CA LEU A 12 -4.55 6.39 5.53
C LEU A 12 -4.05 5.75 6.83
N MET A 13 -3.83 4.43 6.86
CA MET A 13 -3.65 3.70 8.11
C MET A 13 -2.50 2.69 8.09
N THR A 14 -2.55 1.64 7.26
CA THR A 14 -1.72 0.46 7.49
C THR A 14 -0.22 0.69 7.27
N GLN A 15 0.15 1.64 6.42
CA GLN A 15 1.57 2.00 6.26
C GLN A 15 2.19 2.69 7.48
N LEU A 16 1.36 3.23 8.40
CA LEU A 16 1.83 3.92 9.61
C LEU A 16 2.67 3.01 10.51
N VAL A 17 2.52 1.70 10.42
CA VAL A 17 3.34 0.72 11.17
C VAL A 17 4.84 0.84 10.88
N ARG A 18 5.21 1.46 9.76
CA ARG A 18 6.62 1.64 9.36
C ARG A 18 7.24 2.95 9.85
N ILE A 19 6.48 3.77 10.55
CA ILE A 19 6.91 5.09 11.02
C ILE A 19 7.17 4.98 12.52
N ALA A 20 8.32 5.46 12.97
CA ALA A 20 8.60 5.54 14.40
C ALA A 20 7.70 6.60 15.08
N PRO A 21 7.28 6.37 16.34
CA PRO A 21 6.49 7.34 17.08
C PRO A 21 7.12 8.74 17.07
N GLY A 22 6.30 9.76 16.81
CA GLY A 22 6.75 11.17 16.76
C GLY A 22 7.40 11.60 15.45
N ASN A 23 7.65 10.68 14.52
CA ASN A 23 8.26 11.00 13.24
C ASN A 23 7.21 11.37 12.18
N LYS A 24 7.66 12.15 11.18
CA LYS A 24 6.92 12.42 9.95
C LYS A 24 7.18 11.31 8.93
N ILE A 25 6.35 11.28 7.88
CA ILE A 25 6.57 10.39 6.74
C ILE A 25 7.75 10.91 5.93
N GLU A 26 8.84 10.17 5.87
CA GLU A 26 10.06 10.56 5.15
C GLU A 26 10.23 9.85 3.81
N GLU A 27 9.80 8.59 3.74
CA GLU A 27 9.96 7.74 2.56
C GLU A 27 9.01 8.18 1.43
N ALA A 28 9.55 8.36 0.21
CA ALA A 28 8.85 8.94 -0.93
C ALA A 28 7.59 8.18 -1.35
N HIS A 29 7.64 6.84 -1.38
CA HIS A 29 6.48 6.03 -1.72
C HIS A 29 5.38 6.10 -0.66
N MET A 30 5.76 6.20 0.61
CA MET A 30 4.80 6.39 1.71
C MET A 30 4.15 7.77 1.65
N ARG A 31 4.93 8.83 1.35
CA ARG A 31 4.41 10.19 1.12
C ARG A 31 3.40 10.21 -0.02
N ASN A 32 3.74 9.57 -1.13
CA ASN A 32 2.85 9.47 -2.28
C ASN A 32 1.51 8.80 -1.92
N ARG A 33 1.55 7.64 -1.27
CA ARG A 33 0.34 6.93 -0.83
C ARG A 33 -0.49 7.74 0.16
N ALA A 34 0.17 8.38 1.14
CA ALA A 34 -0.50 9.25 2.11
C ALA A 34 -1.16 10.44 1.41
N LEU A 35 -0.43 11.14 0.53
CA LEU A 35 -0.95 12.29 -0.20
C LEU A 35 -2.21 11.93 -0.97
N ILE A 36 -2.16 10.90 -1.81
CA ILE A 36 -3.29 10.51 -2.64
C ILE A 36 -4.49 10.12 -1.77
N ALA A 37 -4.28 9.25 -0.78
CA ALA A 37 -5.38 8.77 0.06
C ALA A 37 -6.01 9.89 0.90
N ARG A 38 -5.21 10.75 1.50
CA ARG A 38 -5.69 11.87 2.32
C ARG A 38 -6.36 12.95 1.50
N TRP A 39 -5.79 13.30 0.35
CA TRP A 39 -6.41 14.27 -0.55
C TRP A 39 -7.81 13.79 -0.97
N CYS A 40 -7.91 12.55 -1.44
CA CYS A 40 -9.21 11.97 -1.82
C CYS A 40 -10.17 11.89 -0.64
N TYR A 41 -9.68 11.52 0.55
CA TYR A 41 -10.49 11.48 1.76
C TYR A 41 -11.03 12.86 2.12
N GLU A 42 -10.19 13.89 2.19
CA GLU A 42 -10.59 15.25 2.55
C GLU A 42 -11.54 15.87 1.52
N LYS A 43 -11.23 15.73 0.23
CA LYS A 43 -12.11 16.23 -0.84
C LYS A 43 -13.44 15.49 -0.91
N GLY A 44 -13.45 14.22 -0.55
CA GLY A 44 -14.66 13.39 -0.51
C GLY A 44 -15.55 13.58 0.72
N LYS A 45 -15.07 14.25 1.77
CA LYS A 45 -15.80 14.41 3.06
C LYS A 45 -17.20 15.01 2.89
N LYS A 46 -17.31 16.09 2.13
CA LYS A 46 -18.58 16.80 1.92
C LYS A 46 -19.69 15.89 1.37
N ASN A 47 -19.31 14.93 0.54
CA ASN A 47 -20.25 14.00 -0.10
C ASN A 47 -20.20 12.60 0.55
N SER A 48 -19.55 12.48 1.70
CA SER A 48 -19.42 11.20 2.44
C SER A 48 -18.90 10.05 1.57
N VAL A 49 -17.98 10.32 0.64
CA VAL A 49 -17.42 9.33 -0.30
C VAL A 49 -16.69 8.21 0.46
N ALA A 50 -15.93 8.59 1.48
CA ALA A 50 -15.26 7.67 2.39
C ALA A 50 -15.37 8.18 3.82
N LYS A 51 -15.37 7.25 4.78
CA LYS A 51 -15.49 7.58 6.21
C LYS A 51 -14.52 6.74 7.02
N LEU A 52 -13.75 7.40 7.89
CA LEU A 52 -13.14 6.75 9.05
C LEU A 52 -14.16 6.76 10.19
N TYR A 53 -14.38 5.63 10.80
CA TYR A 53 -15.29 5.48 11.96
C TYR A 53 -14.67 4.59 13.00
N THR A 54 -15.09 4.79 14.26
CA THR A 54 -14.62 3.98 15.38
C THR A 54 -15.72 3.00 15.79
N ASP A 55 -15.32 1.75 15.94
CA ASP A 55 -16.14 0.68 16.50
C ASP A 55 -15.31 -0.11 17.51
N ASN A 56 -15.86 -0.33 18.70
CA ASN A 56 -15.16 -1.01 19.80
C ASN A 56 -13.72 -0.49 20.04
N GLY A 57 -13.55 0.83 20.01
CA GLY A 57 -12.26 1.49 20.21
C GLY A 57 -11.24 1.32 19.09
N LYS A 58 -11.65 0.79 17.93
CA LYS A 58 -10.80 0.61 16.74
C LYS A 58 -11.30 1.43 15.58
N THR A 59 -10.39 2.08 14.88
CA THR A 59 -10.71 2.86 13.68
C THR A 59 -10.76 1.95 12.44
N TYR A 60 -11.76 2.18 11.62
CA TYR A 60 -12.02 1.48 10.37
C TYR A 60 -12.26 2.47 9.24
N LEU A 61 -11.98 2.04 8.01
CA LEU A 61 -12.32 2.74 6.79
C LEU A 61 -13.56 2.11 6.15
N ARG A 62 -14.50 2.96 5.70
CA ARG A 62 -15.61 2.57 4.82
C ARG A 62 -15.58 3.44 3.57
N ILE A 63 -15.70 2.84 2.42
CA ILE A 63 -15.93 3.53 1.14
C ILE A 63 -17.43 3.38 0.83
N ASN A 64 -18.12 4.52 0.73
CA ASN A 64 -19.57 4.56 0.48
C ASN A 64 -19.88 4.69 -1.01
N ASP A 65 -18.99 5.36 -1.79
CA ASP A 65 -19.18 5.58 -3.21
C ASP A 65 -17.83 5.41 -3.95
N TYR A 66 -17.67 4.28 -4.61
CA TYR A 66 -16.45 3.97 -5.36
C TYR A 66 -16.33 4.76 -6.67
N GLU A 67 -17.44 5.10 -7.31
CA GLU A 67 -17.43 5.91 -8.53
C GLU A 67 -17.05 7.37 -8.24
N ALA A 68 -17.57 7.93 -7.14
CA ALA A 68 -17.12 9.23 -6.68
C ALA A 68 -15.64 9.21 -6.26
N LEU A 69 -15.19 8.15 -5.58
CA LEU A 69 -13.77 7.99 -5.24
C LEU A 69 -12.89 7.95 -6.50
N ARG A 70 -13.29 7.18 -7.51
CA ARG A 70 -12.59 7.13 -8.80
C ARG A 70 -12.47 8.51 -9.46
N ARG A 71 -13.55 9.30 -9.41
CA ARG A 71 -13.53 10.70 -9.93
C ARG A 71 -12.54 11.58 -9.14
N LEU A 72 -12.43 11.40 -7.83
CA LEU A 72 -11.44 12.14 -7.01
C LEU A 72 -9.99 11.75 -7.38
N PHE A 73 -9.71 10.47 -7.61
CA PHE A 73 -8.39 10.07 -8.13
C PHE A 73 -8.08 10.74 -9.47
N ALA A 74 -9.04 10.80 -10.40
CA ALA A 74 -8.87 11.46 -11.67
C ALA A 74 -8.64 12.97 -11.54
N GLN A 75 -9.35 13.64 -10.63
CA GLN A 75 -9.15 15.06 -10.33
C GLN A 75 -7.75 15.35 -9.77
N LEU A 76 -7.28 14.52 -8.82
CA LEU A 76 -5.94 14.67 -8.28
C LEU A 76 -4.88 14.42 -9.36
N LEU A 77 -5.08 13.42 -10.21
CA LEU A 77 -4.17 13.16 -11.33
C LEU A 77 -4.09 14.37 -12.28
N ALA A 78 -5.23 14.97 -12.62
CA ALA A 78 -5.26 16.19 -13.46
C ALA A 78 -4.50 17.34 -12.80
N GLU A 79 -4.67 17.56 -11.49
CA GLU A 79 -3.94 18.60 -10.76
C GLU A 79 -2.43 18.33 -10.71
N ILE A 80 -2.00 17.09 -10.49
CA ILE A 80 -0.59 16.71 -10.52
C ILE A 80 0.00 16.94 -11.92
N GLN A 81 -0.74 16.62 -12.99
CA GLN A 81 -0.29 16.87 -14.36
C GLN A 81 -0.18 18.38 -14.64
N ARG A 82 -1.14 19.19 -14.19
CA ARG A 82 -1.06 20.65 -14.27
C ARG A 82 0.21 21.17 -13.59
N VAL A 83 0.39 20.82 -12.31
CA VAL A 83 1.55 21.23 -11.50
C VAL A 83 2.86 20.88 -12.19
N LYS A 84 2.96 19.68 -12.76
CA LYS A 84 4.16 19.25 -13.50
C LYS A 84 4.37 20.01 -14.79
N SER A 85 3.32 20.20 -15.59
CA SER A 85 3.42 20.87 -16.90
C SER A 85 3.71 22.35 -16.81
N GLU A 86 3.21 23.00 -15.74
CA GLU A 86 3.42 24.43 -15.50
C GLU A 86 4.67 24.73 -14.65
N GLY A 87 5.30 23.71 -14.08
CA GLY A 87 6.42 23.87 -13.17
C GLY A 87 6.04 24.56 -11.86
N ASP A 88 4.78 24.39 -11.41
CA ASP A 88 4.20 25.07 -10.24
C ASP A 88 4.75 24.44 -8.93
N LEU A 89 5.95 24.88 -8.53
CA LEU A 89 6.66 24.37 -7.37
C LEU A 89 5.89 24.67 -6.06
N GLU A 90 5.21 25.82 -5.97
CA GLU A 90 4.46 26.19 -4.77
C GLU A 90 3.27 25.25 -4.55
N ALA A 91 2.49 24.96 -5.60
CA ALA A 91 1.40 24.00 -5.51
C ALA A 91 1.92 22.59 -5.18
N ALA A 92 3.05 22.19 -5.76
CA ALA A 92 3.68 20.89 -5.44
C ALA A 92 4.04 20.79 -3.94
N ARG A 93 4.70 21.81 -3.39
CA ARG A 93 5.06 21.86 -1.97
C ARG A 93 3.82 21.82 -1.08
N LEU A 94 2.81 22.64 -1.39
CA LEU A 94 1.58 22.68 -0.62
C LEU A 94 0.86 21.32 -0.59
N LEU A 95 0.80 20.62 -1.71
CA LEU A 95 0.23 19.27 -1.77
C LEU A 95 0.99 18.29 -0.86
N VAL A 96 2.31 18.28 -0.94
CA VAL A 96 3.15 17.37 -0.14
C VAL A 96 3.07 17.71 1.35
N GLU A 97 3.19 18.97 1.72
CA GLU A 97 3.14 19.41 3.12
C GLU A 97 1.78 19.16 3.76
N THR A 98 0.70 19.41 3.01
CA THR A 98 -0.66 19.25 3.53
C THR A 98 -1.04 17.78 3.70
N TYR A 99 -0.70 16.94 2.71
CA TYR A 99 -1.27 15.58 2.64
C TYR A 99 -0.22 14.46 2.76
N GLY A 100 1.05 14.74 2.48
CA GLY A 100 2.07 13.70 2.33
C GLY A 100 2.91 13.41 3.57
N VAL A 101 3.14 14.38 4.45
CA VAL A 101 4.19 14.28 5.48
C VAL A 101 3.69 14.13 6.91
N ASN A 102 2.57 14.73 7.26
CA ASN A 102 2.10 14.74 8.65
C ASN A 102 1.45 13.41 9.03
N VAL A 103 1.51 13.06 10.31
CA VAL A 103 0.90 11.86 10.88
C VAL A 103 -0.10 12.28 11.96
N ASP A 104 -1.30 11.71 11.95
CA ASP A 104 -2.22 11.81 13.08
C ASP A 104 -1.70 10.92 14.21
N GLU A 105 -1.20 11.52 15.28
CA GLU A 105 -0.55 10.81 16.38
C GLU A 105 -1.46 9.80 17.08
N LYS A 106 -2.75 10.14 17.23
CA LYS A 106 -3.72 9.26 17.88
C LYS A 106 -3.99 8.01 17.04
N LEU A 107 -4.23 8.22 15.74
CA LEU A 107 -4.42 7.12 14.81
C LEU A 107 -3.15 6.29 14.66
N HIS A 108 -1.98 6.93 14.62
CA HIS A 108 -0.69 6.26 14.54
C HIS A 108 -0.47 5.32 15.73
N LYS A 109 -0.66 5.84 16.95
CA LYS A 109 -0.55 5.02 18.17
C LYS A 109 -1.52 3.84 18.13
N GLU A 110 -2.78 4.06 17.76
CA GLU A 110 -3.77 2.98 17.64
C GLU A 110 -3.31 1.90 16.65
N VAL A 111 -2.80 2.31 15.49
CA VAL A 111 -2.33 1.38 14.44
C VAL A 111 -1.13 0.56 14.93
N LEU A 112 -0.15 1.19 15.60
CA LEU A 112 0.99 0.49 16.20
C LEU A 112 0.55 -0.50 17.26
N ASP A 113 -0.33 -0.10 18.19
CA ASP A 113 -0.84 -0.96 19.25
C ASP A 113 -1.61 -2.17 18.68
N ARG A 114 -2.35 -1.97 17.58
CA ARG A 114 -3.06 -3.08 16.90
C ARG A 114 -2.10 -4.03 16.21
N TYR A 115 -1.09 -3.48 15.53
CA TYR A 115 -0.10 -4.28 14.80
C TYR A 115 0.74 -5.13 15.76
N ALA A 116 1.18 -4.57 16.88
CA ALA A 116 1.96 -5.28 17.89
C ALA A 116 1.24 -6.53 18.43
N ARG A 117 -0.10 -6.51 18.49
CA ARG A 117 -0.91 -7.65 18.97
C ARG A 117 -1.04 -8.79 17.94
N LEU A 118 -0.68 -8.55 16.68
CA LEU A 118 -0.78 -9.56 15.63
C LEU A 118 0.41 -10.53 15.63
N ASP A 119 1.46 -10.22 16.40
CA ASP A 119 2.70 -11.02 16.47
C ASP A 119 3.23 -11.43 15.08
N LEU A 120 3.19 -10.47 14.16
CA LEU A 120 3.67 -10.71 12.80
C LEU A 120 5.17 -10.54 12.75
N ALA A 121 5.84 -11.45 12.05
CA ALA A 121 7.26 -11.31 11.76
C ALA A 121 7.54 -9.94 11.12
N PRO A 122 8.62 -9.24 11.52
CA PRO A 122 8.94 -7.88 11.07
C PRO A 122 9.21 -7.80 9.57
N TYR A 123 9.59 -8.91 8.97
CA TYR A 123 9.83 -9.05 7.54
C TYR A 123 9.14 -10.29 6.97
N LYS A 124 8.42 -10.10 5.88
CA LYS A 124 7.92 -11.19 5.05
C LYS A 124 8.57 -11.06 3.67
N GLY A 125 9.38 -12.03 3.31
CA GLY A 125 9.89 -12.16 1.95
C GLY A 125 8.78 -12.47 0.95
N PHE A 126 9.09 -12.33 -0.33
CA PHE A 126 8.18 -12.77 -1.39
C PHE A 126 8.19 -14.29 -1.48
N LEU A 127 7.01 -14.89 -1.48
CA LEU A 127 6.83 -16.28 -1.87
C LEU A 127 6.66 -16.32 -3.39
N ASN A 128 7.60 -16.97 -4.05
CA ASN A 128 7.52 -17.24 -5.49
C ASN A 128 7.08 -18.68 -5.69
N PRO A 129 6.15 -18.96 -6.61
CA PRO A 129 5.80 -20.32 -6.91
C PRO A 129 7.01 -21.08 -7.48
N LYS A 130 7.12 -22.35 -7.15
CA LYS A 130 8.03 -23.25 -7.85
C LYS A 130 7.43 -23.56 -9.22
N LEU A 131 8.18 -23.25 -10.27
CA LEU A 131 7.78 -23.49 -11.65
C LEU A 131 8.49 -24.73 -12.17
N THR A 132 7.71 -25.72 -12.63
CA THR A 132 8.25 -26.95 -13.21
C THR A 132 7.74 -27.06 -14.65
N PRO A 133 8.64 -27.01 -15.66
CA PRO A 133 8.21 -27.16 -17.04
C PRO A 133 7.75 -28.60 -17.31
N VAL A 134 6.65 -28.73 -18.02
CA VAL A 134 6.17 -30.00 -18.59
C VAL A 134 6.56 -30.01 -20.06
N THR A 135 7.43 -30.95 -20.45
CA THR A 135 7.92 -31.03 -21.81
C THR A 135 7.27 -32.21 -22.56
N ASP A 136 7.22 -32.09 -23.89
CA ASP A 136 6.88 -33.22 -24.76
C ASP A 136 8.11 -34.08 -25.05
N ASP A 137 7.92 -35.13 -25.88
CA ASP A 137 8.97 -36.10 -26.27
C ASP A 137 10.12 -35.45 -27.06
N ARG A 138 9.94 -34.22 -27.53
CA ARG A 138 10.95 -33.44 -28.27
C ARG A 138 11.72 -32.49 -27.35
N GLY A 139 11.30 -32.38 -26.08
CA GLY A 139 11.85 -31.42 -25.13
C GLY A 139 11.21 -30.01 -25.17
N ASP A 140 10.18 -29.82 -26.02
CA ASP A 140 9.46 -28.53 -26.07
C ASP A 140 8.55 -28.37 -24.87
N VAL A 141 8.57 -27.19 -24.24
CA VAL A 141 7.69 -26.87 -23.10
C VAL A 141 6.25 -26.75 -23.58
N LYS A 142 5.37 -27.61 -23.06
CA LYS A 142 3.93 -27.62 -23.36
C LYS A 142 3.09 -26.99 -22.26
N ASP A 143 3.57 -27.04 -21.03
CA ASP A 143 2.87 -26.49 -19.88
C ASP A 143 3.87 -26.15 -18.78
N ILE A 144 3.41 -25.41 -17.76
CA ILE A 144 4.19 -25.08 -16.57
C ILE A 144 3.34 -25.40 -15.35
N LEU A 145 3.79 -26.34 -14.53
CA LEU A 145 3.19 -26.59 -13.22
C LEU A 145 3.62 -25.50 -12.26
N VAL A 146 2.63 -24.89 -11.61
CA VAL A 146 2.81 -23.81 -10.65
C VAL A 146 2.49 -24.36 -9.26
N ASP A 147 3.51 -24.44 -8.39
CA ASP A 147 3.39 -24.98 -7.04
C ASP A 147 3.67 -23.90 -6.00
N TYR A 148 2.71 -23.67 -5.09
CA TYR A 148 2.77 -22.70 -3.97
C TYR A 148 2.89 -23.41 -2.61
N SER A 149 3.26 -24.69 -2.58
CA SER A 149 3.30 -25.47 -1.34
C SER A 149 4.47 -25.10 -0.40
N GLU A 150 5.54 -24.49 -0.94
CA GLU A 150 6.70 -24.09 -0.14
C GLU A 150 6.36 -22.86 0.73
N ASP A 151 6.80 -22.88 1.98
CA ASP A 151 6.88 -21.70 2.82
C ASP A 151 8.16 -20.87 2.51
N TYR A 152 8.30 -19.72 3.19
CA TYR A 152 9.43 -18.83 2.95
C TYR A 152 10.78 -19.49 3.27
N ASP A 153 10.87 -20.22 4.36
CA ASP A 153 12.12 -20.85 4.80
C ASP A 153 12.53 -21.96 3.84
N GLN A 154 11.58 -22.77 3.39
CA GLN A 154 11.81 -23.82 2.39
C GLN A 154 12.27 -23.23 1.05
N GLN A 155 11.64 -22.15 0.61
CA GLN A 155 12.05 -21.41 -0.60
C GLN A 155 13.48 -20.89 -0.48
N MET A 156 13.85 -20.28 0.64
CA MET A 156 15.19 -19.75 0.85
C MET A 156 16.24 -20.84 0.92
N MET A 157 15.92 -21.97 1.54
CA MET A 157 16.80 -23.13 1.55
C MET A 157 16.99 -23.73 0.16
N ARG A 158 15.94 -23.79 -0.64
CA ARG A 158 16.03 -24.23 -2.04
C ARG A 158 16.92 -23.28 -2.85
N TYR A 159 16.70 -21.98 -2.75
CA TYR A 159 17.54 -20.99 -3.43
C TYR A 159 19.01 -21.06 -3.00
N GLY A 160 19.27 -21.28 -1.72
CA GLY A 160 20.63 -21.48 -1.23
C GLY A 160 21.32 -22.71 -1.85
N LYS A 161 20.57 -23.79 -2.09
CA LYS A 161 21.09 -24.98 -2.77
C LYS A 161 21.24 -24.81 -4.28
N GLU A 162 20.30 -24.13 -4.93
CA GLU A 162 20.28 -23.96 -6.39
C GLU A 162 21.26 -22.89 -6.87
N TYR A 163 21.41 -21.79 -6.11
CA TYR A 163 22.13 -20.59 -6.54
C TYR A 163 23.28 -20.17 -5.62
N GLY A 164 23.39 -20.76 -4.44
CA GLY A 164 24.40 -20.38 -3.42
C GLY A 164 25.78 -21.01 -3.61
N ALA A 165 25.97 -21.83 -4.62
CA ALA A 165 27.23 -22.52 -4.93
C ALA A 165 28.04 -21.82 -6.03
N LEU A 166 27.88 -20.51 -6.21
CA LEU A 166 28.62 -19.66 -7.16
C LEU A 166 29.91 -19.15 -6.53
#